data_632d8da61e54a84d16bcb99975e3222b
#
_entry.id   632d8da61e54a84d16bcb99975e3222b
#
_cell.length_a   1.000
_cell.length_b   1.000
_cell.length_c   1.000
_cell.angle_alpha   90.00
_cell.angle_beta   90.00
_cell.angle_gamma   90.00
#
_symmetry.space_group_name_H-M   'P 1'
#
loop_
_entity.id
_entity.type
_entity.pdbx_description
1 polymer ?
#
loop_
_entity_poly.entity_id
_entity_poly.type
_entity_poly.pdbx_seq_one_letter_code
_entity_poly.pdbx_strand_id
1 'polypeptide(L)'
;MKRGSFYLCFVLFIMGITACNDKKPAPVLDTDITDSVEVVDTTLYGRCGDGSAMHTLELITDENDTLIIMVNTDSVMSVRGGMAVGDRMAAIVFKDEDDVLRSNMVVNLTTLLGKWVALDRSFEIMEGGIVEGDTQEPHPYREWKINNGRLVLSKDTFSVYELGVDSLLLENDRGIYCYKRLR
;
A
#
# COMPACT_ATOMS: atom_id res chain seq x y z
N MET A 1 45.52 -88.08 43.87
CA MET A 1 46.87 -87.51 43.52
C MET A 1 46.66 -86.23 42.67
N LYS A 2 47.26 -85.13 43.21
CA LYS A 2 47.76 -83.96 42.50
C LYS A 2 46.75 -83.04 41.85
N ARG A 3 46.58 -81.87 42.45
CA ARG A 3 47.14 -80.53 42.13
C ARG A 3 46.49 -79.94 40.94
N GLY A 4 45.84 -78.87 41.00
CA GLY A 4 46.12 -77.58 41.56
C GLY A 4 45.91 -76.64 40.43
N SER A 5 45.31 -75.64 40.61
CA SER A 5 45.78 -74.31 40.23
C SER A 5 44.59 -73.30 40.25
N PHE A 6 44.80 -72.46 41.12
CA PHE A 6 44.11 -71.22 41.36
C PHE A 6 44.37 -70.26 40.17
N TYR A 7 43.36 -69.81 39.48
CA TYR A 7 43.47 -68.58 38.70
C TYR A 7 42.32 -67.63 39.03
N LEU A 8 42.72 -66.69 39.78
CA LEU A 8 42.03 -65.48 40.14
C LEU A 8 41.75 -64.72 38.85
N CYS A 9 40.51 -64.73 38.38
CA CYS A 9 40.07 -63.80 37.27
C CYS A 9 39.51 -62.53 37.88
N PHE A 10 40.34 -61.54 37.82
CA PHE A 10 40.06 -60.16 38.15
C PHE A 10 39.03 -59.63 37.14
N VAL A 11 37.77 -59.57 37.56
CA VAL A 11 36.74 -58.95 36.73
C VAL A 11 36.85 -57.45 36.93
N LEU A 12 37.45 -56.80 35.96
CA LEU A 12 37.42 -55.34 35.81
C LEU A 12 36.01 -54.92 35.45
N PHE A 13 35.36 -54.35 36.44
CA PHE A 13 34.03 -53.66 36.25
C PHE A 13 34.28 -52.32 35.61
N ILE A 14 34.20 -52.29 34.29
CA ILE A 14 34.21 -51.02 33.56
C ILE A 14 32.83 -50.41 33.66
N MET A 15 32.70 -49.49 34.60
CA MET A 15 31.52 -48.55 34.59
C MET A 15 31.60 -47.68 33.36
N GLY A 16 30.81 -48.00 32.36
CA GLY A 16 30.49 -47.10 31.25
C GLY A 16 29.65 -45.93 31.73
N ILE A 17 30.25 -44.79 31.88
CA ILE A 17 29.53 -43.53 32.08
C ILE A 17 28.93 -43.15 30.73
N THR A 18 27.65 -43.45 30.50
CA THR A 18 26.89 -42.86 29.40
C THR A 18 26.60 -41.42 29.77
N ALA A 19 27.45 -40.53 29.32
CA ALA A 19 27.16 -39.11 29.32
C ALA A 19 25.99 -38.88 28.35
N CYS A 20 24.79 -38.74 28.88
CA CYS A 20 23.69 -38.13 28.16
C CYS A 20 24.07 -36.67 27.84
N ASN A 21 24.44 -36.45 26.59
CA ASN A 21 24.65 -35.13 26.07
C ASN A 21 23.28 -34.56 25.73
N ASP A 22 22.57 -34.03 26.73
CA ASP A 22 21.40 -33.21 26.53
C ASP A 22 21.83 -31.92 25.81
N LYS A 23 21.96 -32.02 24.49
CA LYS A 23 21.95 -30.84 23.63
C LYS A 23 20.56 -30.25 23.74
N LYS A 24 20.39 -29.33 24.70
CA LYS A 24 19.32 -28.36 24.70
C LYS A 24 19.26 -27.80 23.28
N PRO A 25 18.13 -27.90 22.56
CA PRO A 25 18.02 -27.22 21.28
C PRO A 25 18.23 -25.73 21.57
N ALA A 26 19.21 -25.15 20.91
CA ALA A 26 19.36 -23.70 20.90
C ALA A 26 18.02 -23.10 20.48
N PRO A 27 17.57 -22.00 21.10
CA PRO A 27 16.40 -21.30 20.60
C PRO A 27 16.68 -20.96 19.14
N VAL A 28 15.93 -21.57 18.24
CA VAL A 28 15.84 -21.10 16.87
C VAL A 28 15.30 -19.69 17.00
N LEU A 29 16.19 -18.73 16.80
CA LEU A 29 15.78 -17.37 16.56
C LEU A 29 15.03 -17.47 15.25
N ASP A 30 13.70 -17.56 15.31
CA ASP A 30 12.84 -17.27 14.19
C ASP A 30 13.13 -15.81 13.83
N THR A 31 14.13 -15.66 12.99
CA THR A 31 14.32 -14.42 12.25
C THR A 31 13.25 -14.41 11.17
N ASP A 32 12.00 -14.25 11.58
CA ASP A 32 11.01 -13.62 10.73
C ASP A 32 11.49 -12.18 10.52
N ILE A 33 12.55 -12.06 9.73
CA ILE A 33 12.80 -10.85 8.99
C ILE A 33 11.71 -10.88 7.90
N THR A 34 10.50 -10.55 8.30
CA THR A 34 9.58 -9.90 7.40
C THR A 34 10.22 -8.54 7.17
N ASP A 35 11.19 -8.53 6.26
CA ASP A 35 11.71 -7.32 5.66
C ASP A 35 10.49 -6.75 4.90
N SER A 36 9.66 -6.03 5.63
CA SER A 36 8.64 -5.18 5.04
C SER A 36 9.45 -4.11 4.32
N VAL A 37 9.75 -4.36 3.05
CA VAL A 37 10.25 -3.33 2.15
C VAL A 37 9.22 -2.22 2.26
N GLU A 38 9.54 -1.20 3.03
CA GLU A 38 8.72 -0.01 3.15
C GLU A 38 8.73 0.62 1.75
N VAL A 39 7.66 0.39 1.01
CA VAL A 39 7.51 0.95 -0.34
C VAL A 39 7.38 2.46 -0.16
N VAL A 40 8.45 3.16 -0.49
CA VAL A 40 8.50 4.63 -0.41
C VAL A 40 7.37 5.19 -1.28
N ASP A 41 6.60 6.12 -0.73
CA ASP A 41 5.58 6.83 -1.49
C ASP A 41 6.24 7.79 -2.49
N THR A 42 5.99 7.57 -3.76
CA THR A 42 6.51 8.38 -4.87
C THR A 42 5.45 9.31 -5.46
N THR A 43 4.34 9.49 -4.76
CA THR A 43 3.25 10.35 -5.23
C THR A 43 3.69 11.80 -5.22
N LEU A 44 3.62 12.46 -6.38
CA LEU A 44 3.80 13.90 -6.52
C LEU A 44 2.47 14.62 -6.33
N TYR A 45 2.51 15.69 -5.56
CA TYR A 45 1.37 16.56 -5.33
C TYR A 45 1.59 17.93 -5.94
N GLY A 46 0.50 18.54 -6.44
CA GLY A 46 0.57 19.85 -7.03
C GLY A 46 -0.82 20.37 -7.45
N ARG A 47 -0.83 21.44 -8.22
CA ARG A 47 -2.03 22.01 -8.82
C ARG A 47 -1.98 21.88 -10.33
N CYS A 48 -3.15 21.65 -10.93
CA CYS A 48 -3.33 21.67 -12.37
C CYS A 48 -3.09 23.09 -12.90
N GLY A 49 -2.11 23.26 -13.78
CA GLY A 49 -1.80 24.52 -14.43
C GLY A 49 -2.65 24.78 -15.67
N ASP A 50 -2.56 25.98 -16.20
CA ASP A 50 -3.34 26.45 -17.35
C ASP A 50 -2.84 25.89 -18.70
N GLY A 51 -1.61 25.37 -18.76
CA GLY A 51 -1.07 24.64 -19.91
C GLY A 51 -1.60 23.20 -20.03
N SER A 52 -2.48 22.75 -19.12
CA SER A 52 -3.03 21.38 -19.17
C SER A 52 -4.02 21.23 -20.32
N ALA A 53 -3.97 20.04 -20.96
CA ALA A 53 -4.83 19.68 -22.09
C ALA A 53 -5.20 18.18 -21.99
N MET A 54 -5.99 17.67 -22.96
CA MET A 54 -6.50 16.29 -22.93
C MET A 54 -5.43 15.22 -22.65
N HIS A 55 -4.25 15.38 -23.23
CA HIS A 55 -3.16 14.40 -23.13
C HIS A 55 -1.95 14.91 -22.34
N THR A 56 -2.06 16.07 -21.72
CA THR A 56 -0.96 16.72 -21.02
C THR A 56 -1.45 17.36 -19.74
N LEU A 57 -0.80 17.02 -18.63
CA LEU A 57 -0.98 17.70 -17.35
C LEU A 57 0.23 18.63 -17.13
N GLU A 58 -0.03 19.92 -17.01
CA GLU A 58 0.90 20.84 -16.37
C GLU A 58 0.68 20.76 -14.87
N LEU A 59 1.63 20.19 -14.16
CA LEU A 59 1.58 20.06 -12.71
C LEU A 59 2.51 21.09 -12.08
N ILE A 60 1.94 22.05 -11.38
CA ILE A 60 2.67 22.99 -10.52
C ILE A 60 2.80 22.31 -9.16
N THR A 61 3.98 21.77 -8.86
CA THR A 61 4.22 20.98 -7.65
C THR A 61 4.19 21.85 -6.39
N ASP A 62 4.10 21.22 -5.22
CA ASP A 62 4.16 21.92 -3.93
C ASP A 62 5.50 22.61 -3.68
N GLU A 63 6.54 22.19 -4.39
CA GLU A 63 7.88 22.77 -4.37
C GLU A 63 8.03 23.96 -5.36
N ASN A 64 6.93 24.30 -6.06
CA ASN A 64 6.83 25.33 -7.11
C ASN A 64 7.60 24.99 -8.40
N ASP A 65 7.88 23.72 -8.65
CA ASP A 65 8.35 23.28 -9.96
C ASP A 65 7.17 23.07 -10.91
N THR A 66 7.37 23.38 -12.19
CA THR A 66 6.38 23.11 -13.22
C THR A 66 6.80 21.89 -14.05
N LEU A 67 5.98 20.85 -14.00
CA LEU A 67 6.21 19.63 -14.75
C LEU A 67 5.15 19.47 -15.86
N ILE A 68 5.63 19.17 -17.08
CA ILE A 68 4.76 18.81 -18.19
C ILE A 68 4.73 17.28 -18.29
N ILE A 69 3.60 16.70 -17.98
CA ILE A 69 3.42 15.25 -17.85
C ILE A 69 2.45 14.77 -18.92
N MET A 70 2.89 13.80 -19.72
CA MET A 70 1.99 13.13 -20.66
C MET A 70 1.07 12.20 -19.90
N VAL A 71 -0.23 12.44 -20.05
CA VAL A 71 -1.31 11.65 -19.43
C VAL A 71 -2.20 11.12 -20.55
N ASN A 72 -3.17 10.30 -20.26
CA ASN A 72 -4.16 9.77 -21.18
C ASN A 72 -3.60 9.43 -22.60
N THR A 73 -3.86 8.27 -23.04
CA THR A 73 -3.67 7.88 -24.46
C THR A 73 -5.04 7.60 -25.07
N ASP A 74 -5.12 7.37 -26.37
CA ASP A 74 -6.37 7.01 -27.05
C ASP A 74 -7.03 5.76 -26.45
N SER A 75 -6.25 4.91 -25.81
CA SER A 75 -6.68 3.62 -25.24
C SER A 75 -6.69 3.58 -23.70
N VAL A 76 -6.00 4.50 -23.03
CA VAL A 76 -5.82 4.47 -21.57
C VAL A 76 -6.08 5.84 -20.98
N MET A 77 -7.11 5.91 -20.14
CA MET A 77 -7.39 7.09 -19.30
C MET A 77 -6.62 6.96 -18.00
N SER A 78 -5.57 7.76 -17.84
CA SER A 78 -4.76 7.76 -16.61
C SER A 78 -5.24 8.79 -15.58
N VAL A 79 -6.07 9.76 -15.98
CA VAL A 79 -6.62 10.79 -15.09
C VAL A 79 -7.97 10.37 -14.53
N ARG A 80 -8.09 10.44 -13.23
CA ARG A 80 -9.34 10.22 -12.48
C ARG A 80 -9.82 11.54 -11.90
N GLY A 81 -11.04 11.95 -12.24
CA GLY A 81 -11.67 13.18 -11.73
C GLY A 81 -11.51 14.42 -12.63
N GLY A 82 -10.92 14.25 -13.83
CA GLY A 82 -10.68 15.36 -14.74
C GLY A 82 -9.52 16.27 -14.35
N MET A 83 -9.29 17.30 -15.17
CA MET A 83 -8.23 18.29 -14.99
C MET A 83 -8.84 19.68 -15.20
N ALA A 84 -9.09 20.42 -14.14
CA ALA A 84 -9.45 21.83 -14.22
C ALA A 84 -8.33 22.67 -13.60
N VAL A 85 -8.09 23.84 -14.17
CA VAL A 85 -7.05 24.75 -13.69
C VAL A 85 -7.25 25.06 -12.21
N GLY A 86 -6.21 24.92 -11.42
CA GLY A 86 -6.23 25.12 -9.98
C GLY A 86 -6.62 23.90 -9.14
N ASP A 87 -7.15 22.83 -9.74
CA ASP A 87 -7.46 21.59 -9.02
C ASP A 87 -6.21 21.00 -8.35
N ARG A 88 -6.41 20.45 -7.18
CA ARG A 88 -5.37 19.70 -6.44
C ARG A 88 -5.22 18.30 -7.04
N MET A 89 -4.01 17.94 -7.42
CA MET A 89 -3.71 16.70 -8.13
C MET A 89 -2.69 15.86 -7.34
N ALA A 90 -2.82 14.54 -7.45
CA ALA A 90 -1.83 13.56 -7.03
C ALA A 90 -1.46 12.68 -8.22
N ALA A 91 -0.18 12.55 -8.53
CA ALA A 91 0.28 11.84 -9.72
C ALA A 91 1.45 10.89 -9.41
N ILE A 92 1.47 9.73 -10.06
CA ILE A 92 2.65 8.87 -10.14
C ILE A 92 3.33 9.16 -11.47
N VAL A 93 4.55 9.68 -11.41
CA VAL A 93 5.28 10.14 -12.58
C VAL A 93 6.53 9.28 -12.80
N PHE A 94 6.78 8.95 -14.05
CA PHE A 94 7.97 8.23 -14.48
C PHE A 94 8.48 8.80 -15.81
N LYS A 95 9.73 8.54 -16.14
CA LYS A 95 10.30 8.86 -17.44
C LYS A 95 10.19 7.64 -18.34
N ASP A 96 9.80 7.85 -19.58
CA ASP A 96 9.84 6.81 -20.60
C ASP A 96 11.24 6.70 -21.25
N GLU A 97 11.36 5.85 -22.27
CA GLU A 97 12.62 5.61 -22.98
C GLU A 97 13.16 6.85 -23.71
N ASP A 98 12.28 7.81 -24.04
CA ASP A 98 12.62 9.07 -24.67
C ASP A 98 12.86 10.22 -23.67
N ASP A 99 12.99 9.91 -22.37
CA ASP A 99 13.14 10.86 -21.25
C ASP A 99 11.93 11.80 -21.06
N VAL A 100 10.77 11.44 -21.62
CA VAL A 100 9.52 12.18 -21.48
C VAL A 100 8.83 11.79 -20.19
N LEU A 101 8.36 12.79 -19.41
CA LEU A 101 7.59 12.55 -18.21
C LEU A 101 6.20 12.03 -18.57
N ARG A 102 5.84 10.88 -18.00
CA ARG A 102 4.53 10.23 -18.16
C ARG A 102 3.91 9.90 -16.84
N SER A 103 2.58 9.80 -16.85
CA SER A 103 1.84 9.26 -15.72
C SER A 103 0.81 8.23 -16.20
N ASN A 104 0.73 7.12 -15.49
CA ASN A 104 -0.32 6.12 -15.65
C ASN A 104 -1.43 6.25 -14.59
N MET A 105 -1.24 7.11 -13.59
CA MET A 105 -2.21 7.35 -12.54
C MET A 105 -2.12 8.81 -12.05
N VAL A 106 -3.17 9.55 -12.29
CA VAL A 106 -3.42 10.90 -11.75
C VAL A 106 -4.78 10.90 -11.09
N VAL A 107 -4.85 11.36 -9.86
CA VAL A 107 -6.11 11.51 -9.12
C VAL A 107 -6.35 13.00 -8.84
N ASN A 108 -7.50 13.50 -9.26
CA ASN A 108 -7.94 14.84 -8.93
C ASN A 108 -8.51 14.84 -7.50
N LEU A 109 -7.76 15.40 -6.58
CA LEU A 109 -8.13 15.44 -5.16
C LEU A 109 -9.28 16.41 -4.90
N THR A 110 -9.38 17.50 -5.67
CA THR A 110 -10.52 18.43 -5.59
C THR A 110 -11.83 17.73 -5.92
N THR A 111 -11.83 16.91 -6.97
CA THR A 111 -12.99 16.08 -7.33
C THR A 111 -13.22 14.94 -6.35
N LEU A 112 -12.19 14.43 -5.67
CA LEU A 112 -12.32 13.35 -4.70
C LEU A 112 -13.02 13.82 -3.41
N LEU A 113 -12.84 15.07 -3.00
CA LEU A 113 -13.47 15.63 -1.80
C LEU A 113 -14.98 15.62 -1.92
N GLY A 114 -15.67 15.40 -0.79
CA GLY A 114 -17.12 15.45 -0.63
C GLY A 114 -17.72 14.18 -0.09
N LYS A 115 -19.05 14.16 -0.03
CA LYS A 115 -19.82 13.08 0.59
C LYS A 115 -20.19 12.01 -0.43
N TRP A 116 -19.80 10.79 -0.12
CA TRP A 116 -19.98 9.59 -0.94
C TRP A 116 -20.90 8.59 -0.26
N VAL A 117 -21.89 8.08 -0.98
CA VAL A 117 -22.95 7.21 -0.44
C VAL A 117 -23.10 5.97 -1.31
N ALA A 118 -23.14 4.80 -0.68
CA ALA A 118 -23.55 3.51 -1.23
C ALA A 118 -24.73 2.96 -0.43
N LEU A 119 -25.18 1.75 -0.75
CA LEU A 119 -26.32 1.13 -0.07
C LEU A 119 -26.03 0.83 1.40
N ASP A 120 -24.81 0.46 1.70
CA ASP A 120 -24.37 -0.08 2.99
C ASP A 120 -23.34 0.81 3.70
N ARG A 121 -22.89 1.88 3.06
CA ARG A 121 -21.85 2.75 3.61
C ARG A 121 -21.95 4.17 3.09
N SER A 122 -21.67 5.13 3.98
CA SER A 122 -21.50 6.54 3.62
C SER A 122 -20.32 7.14 4.35
N PHE A 123 -19.62 8.05 3.67
CA PHE A 123 -18.50 8.79 4.26
C PHE A 123 -18.29 10.11 3.50
N GLU A 124 -17.66 11.05 4.17
CA GLU A 124 -17.26 12.32 3.58
C GLU A 124 -15.74 12.44 3.61
N ILE A 125 -15.13 12.64 2.44
CA ILE A 125 -13.72 12.93 2.29
C ILE A 125 -13.52 14.44 2.38
N MET A 126 -12.73 14.88 3.35
CA MET A 126 -12.47 16.29 3.64
C MET A 126 -11.00 16.62 3.42
N GLU A 127 -10.70 17.91 3.27
CA GLU A 127 -9.30 18.37 3.23
C GLU A 127 -8.53 17.96 4.48
N GLY A 128 -7.19 17.92 4.36
CA GLY A 128 -6.32 17.61 5.49
C GLY A 128 -6.26 16.13 5.85
N GLY A 129 -6.73 15.22 4.98
CA GLY A 129 -6.63 13.77 5.21
C GLY A 129 -7.72 13.22 6.14
N ILE A 130 -8.78 13.96 6.40
CA ILE A 130 -9.86 13.60 7.31
C ILE A 130 -10.99 12.90 6.55
N VAL A 131 -11.58 11.87 7.15
CA VAL A 131 -12.81 11.24 6.68
C VAL A 131 -13.83 11.24 7.81
N GLU A 132 -15.03 11.72 7.54
CA GLU A 132 -16.19 11.52 8.40
C GLU A 132 -17.01 10.35 7.88
N GLY A 133 -16.85 9.20 8.54
CA GLY A 133 -17.65 8.00 8.28
C GLY A 133 -18.93 8.00 9.10
N ASP A 134 -19.92 7.19 8.70
CA ASP A 134 -21.13 6.99 9.47
C ASP A 134 -20.79 6.40 10.84
N THR A 135 -21.22 7.07 11.90
CA THR A 135 -20.95 6.66 13.30
C THR A 135 -21.67 5.38 13.70
N GLN A 136 -22.64 4.92 12.91
CA GLN A 136 -23.35 3.67 13.14
C GLN A 136 -22.61 2.46 12.55
N GLU A 137 -21.61 2.69 11.72
CA GLU A 137 -20.77 1.62 11.20
C GLU A 137 -19.80 1.08 12.26
N PRO A 138 -19.59 -0.25 12.35
CA PRO A 138 -18.65 -0.83 13.30
C PRO A 138 -17.20 -0.34 13.12
N HIS A 139 -16.83 -0.03 11.89
CA HIS A 139 -15.48 0.41 11.51
C HIS A 139 -15.54 1.58 10.52
N PRO A 140 -15.93 2.78 10.97
CA PRO A 140 -16.01 3.94 10.09
C PRO A 140 -14.62 4.40 9.66
N TYR A 141 -14.51 4.89 8.42
CA TYR A 141 -13.30 5.55 7.97
C TYR A 141 -13.08 6.85 8.75
N ARG A 142 -11.82 7.17 9.03
CA ARG A 142 -11.41 8.34 9.84
C ARG A 142 -10.41 9.24 9.13
N GLU A 143 -9.59 8.65 8.29
CA GLU A 143 -8.51 9.33 7.59
C GLU A 143 -8.36 8.82 6.17
N TRP A 144 -7.78 9.66 5.32
CA TRP A 144 -7.43 9.26 3.96
C TRP A 144 -6.10 9.84 3.53
N LYS A 145 -5.49 9.18 2.57
CA LYS A 145 -4.32 9.65 1.83
C LYS A 145 -4.25 8.97 0.47
N ILE A 146 -3.48 9.57 -0.43
CA ILE A 146 -2.99 8.84 -1.61
C ILE A 146 -1.61 8.29 -1.27
N ASN A 147 -1.36 7.05 -1.62
CA ASN A 147 -0.07 6.39 -1.48
C ASN A 147 0.21 5.58 -2.74
N ASN A 148 1.26 5.94 -3.47
CA ASN A 148 1.60 5.34 -4.76
C ASN A 148 0.39 5.24 -5.70
N GLY A 149 -0.37 6.34 -5.83
CA GLY A 149 -1.54 6.47 -6.71
C GLY A 149 -2.80 5.73 -6.21
N ARG A 150 -2.77 5.09 -5.04
CA ARG A 150 -3.91 4.39 -4.45
C ARG A 150 -4.53 5.19 -3.32
N LEU A 151 -5.84 5.16 -3.23
CA LEU A 151 -6.57 5.76 -2.11
C LEU A 151 -6.53 4.83 -0.90
N VAL A 152 -6.00 5.33 0.21
CA VAL A 152 -6.03 4.65 1.51
C VAL A 152 -7.10 5.32 2.36
N LEU A 153 -8.09 4.54 2.79
CA LEU A 153 -9.14 4.95 3.73
C LEU A 153 -8.92 4.18 5.03
N SER A 154 -8.37 4.84 6.03
CA SER A 154 -7.94 4.22 7.29
C SER A 154 -6.98 3.05 7.08
N LYS A 155 -7.46 1.81 7.10
CA LYS A 155 -6.67 0.58 6.91
C LYS A 155 -6.87 -0.06 5.54
N ASP A 156 -7.90 0.35 4.82
CA ASP A 156 -8.24 -0.23 3.52
C ASP A 156 -7.60 0.56 2.38
N THR A 157 -7.00 -0.15 1.44
CA THR A 157 -6.34 0.45 0.27
C THR A 157 -7.12 0.10 -0.99
N PHE A 158 -7.38 1.11 -1.82
CA PHE A 158 -8.18 0.99 -3.03
C PHE A 158 -7.46 1.57 -4.24
N SER A 159 -7.64 0.96 -5.39
CA SER A 159 -7.43 1.61 -6.67
C SER A 159 -8.63 2.50 -6.96
N VAL A 160 -8.40 3.73 -7.39
CA VAL A 160 -9.47 4.61 -7.90
C VAL A 160 -9.74 4.19 -9.33
N TYR A 161 -10.73 3.30 -9.52
CA TYR A 161 -11.08 2.76 -10.82
C TYR A 161 -11.74 3.84 -11.70
N GLU A 162 -12.69 4.57 -11.12
CA GLU A 162 -13.35 5.70 -11.74
C GLU A 162 -13.61 6.80 -10.71
N LEU A 163 -13.40 8.04 -11.12
CA LEU A 163 -13.80 9.22 -10.36
C LEU A 163 -14.42 10.21 -11.33
N GLY A 164 -15.67 10.50 -11.13
CA GLY A 164 -16.45 11.49 -11.86
C GLY A 164 -17.02 12.56 -10.93
N VAL A 165 -17.80 13.48 -11.52
CA VAL A 165 -18.47 14.54 -10.75
C VAL A 165 -19.41 13.96 -9.70
N ASP A 166 -20.15 12.88 -10.04
CA ASP A 166 -21.18 12.27 -9.20
C ASP A 166 -20.91 10.78 -8.90
N SER A 167 -19.82 10.20 -9.41
CA SER A 167 -19.51 8.78 -9.27
C SER A 167 -18.09 8.56 -8.73
N LEU A 168 -17.96 7.59 -7.84
CA LEU A 168 -16.67 7.09 -7.35
C LEU A 168 -16.73 5.56 -7.32
N LEU A 169 -15.88 4.92 -8.12
CA LEU A 169 -15.68 3.48 -8.10
C LEU A 169 -14.31 3.17 -7.54
N LEU A 170 -14.30 2.44 -6.44
CA LEU A 170 -13.10 1.97 -5.74
C LEU A 170 -12.98 0.46 -5.90
N GLU A 171 -11.77 0.00 -6.15
CA GLU A 171 -11.47 -1.43 -6.31
C GLU A 171 -10.38 -1.89 -5.34
N ASN A 172 -10.58 -3.05 -4.74
CA ASN A 172 -9.56 -3.78 -4.00
C ASN A 172 -9.68 -5.28 -4.25
N ASP A 173 -8.93 -6.09 -3.51
CA ASP A 173 -8.92 -7.56 -3.58
C ASP A 173 -10.28 -8.21 -3.24
N ARG A 174 -11.19 -7.48 -2.57
CA ARG A 174 -12.53 -7.96 -2.18
C ARG A 174 -13.61 -7.59 -3.20
N GLY A 175 -13.34 -6.67 -4.14
CA GLY A 175 -14.29 -6.29 -5.19
C GLY A 175 -14.30 -4.81 -5.53
N ILE A 176 -15.36 -4.41 -6.24
CA ILE A 176 -15.61 -3.03 -6.68
C ILE A 176 -16.73 -2.44 -5.83
N TYR A 177 -16.50 -1.24 -5.32
CA TYR A 177 -17.39 -0.45 -4.48
C TYR A 177 -17.83 0.78 -5.23
N CYS A 178 -19.15 0.91 -5.43
CA CYS A 178 -19.73 2.01 -6.20
C CYS A 178 -20.41 3.01 -5.27
N TYR A 179 -19.95 4.25 -5.32
CA TYR A 179 -20.50 5.35 -4.54
C TYR A 179 -21.05 6.42 -5.44
N LYS A 180 -22.10 7.10 -4.98
CA LYS A 180 -22.65 8.31 -5.58
C LYS A 180 -22.38 9.51 -4.69
N ARG A 181 -22.16 10.67 -5.31
CA ARG A 181 -22.01 11.92 -4.57
C ARG A 181 -23.36 12.35 -3.99
N LEU A 182 -23.38 12.67 -2.71
CA LEU A 182 -24.51 13.34 -2.08
C LEU A 182 -24.27 14.85 -2.17
N ARG A 183 -25.18 15.55 -2.81
CA ARG A 183 -25.20 17.03 -2.91
C ARG A 183 -25.97 17.64 -1.77
#